data_80aab22a1e47fd59b3e0f008de72eca7
#
_entry.id   80aab22a1e47fd59b3e0f008de72eca7
#
_cell.length_a   1.000
_cell.length_b   1.000
_cell.length_c   1.000
_cell.angle_alpha   90.00
_cell.angle_beta   90.00
_cell.angle_gamma   90.00
#
_symmetry.space_group_name_H-M   'P 1'
#
loop_
_entity.id
_entity.type
_entity.pdbx_description
1 polymer ?
#
loop_
_entity_poly.entity_id
_entity_poly.type
_entity_poly.pdbx_seq_one_letter_code
_entity_poly.pdbx_strand_id
1 'polypeptide(L)'
;MYLAAGKITVVSIPKDKYNSPAFQKLVTAPGNVPNITPIKDMNWGKNVKFISEDGLHRSLAQVAGDAVNKNMSNSLAKKLTAAFLSTQDAMNRKTPWAKSSKYAETDDKQMGFCKPGVKFHPGAIEAYKDAGIKIPACAIP
;
A
#
# COMPACT_ATOMS: atom_id res chain seq x y z
N MET A 1 -13.44 -6.28 8.03
CA MET A 1 -14.83 -6.02 8.49
C MET A 1 -15.86 -6.54 7.48
N TYR A 2 -15.81 -6.17 6.19
CA TYR A 2 -16.78 -6.61 5.18
C TYR A 2 -16.79 -8.14 4.94
N LEU A 3 -15.64 -8.81 5.02
CA LEU A 3 -15.54 -10.27 4.81
C LEU A 3 -16.26 -11.12 5.88
N ALA A 4 -16.56 -10.54 7.03
CA ALA A 4 -17.34 -11.20 8.08
C ALA A 4 -18.86 -11.06 7.88
N ALA A 5 -19.30 -10.17 6.99
CA ALA A 5 -20.72 -9.81 6.83
C ALA A 5 -21.46 -10.70 5.81
N GLY A 6 -20.82 -11.67 5.17
CA GLY A 6 -21.48 -12.56 4.24
C GLY A 6 -20.78 -12.71 2.87
N LYS A 7 -21.55 -12.97 1.82
CA LYS A 7 -21.05 -13.11 0.46
C LYS A 7 -20.75 -11.74 -0.15
N ILE A 8 -19.54 -11.56 -0.67
CA ILE A 8 -19.07 -10.31 -1.30
C ILE A 8 -18.76 -10.58 -2.77
N THR A 9 -19.17 -9.67 -3.63
CA THR A 9 -18.75 -9.66 -5.03
C THR A 9 -17.82 -8.47 -5.25
N VAL A 10 -16.61 -8.76 -5.71
CA VAL A 10 -15.60 -7.79 -6.08
C VAL A 10 -15.54 -7.71 -7.59
N VAL A 11 -15.72 -6.53 -8.14
CA VAL A 11 -15.70 -6.28 -9.58
C VAL A 11 -14.40 -5.61 -9.96
N SER A 12 -13.65 -6.21 -10.87
CA SER A 12 -12.46 -5.59 -11.45
C SER A 12 -12.88 -4.46 -12.38
N ILE A 13 -12.10 -3.40 -12.43
CA ILE A 13 -12.28 -2.36 -13.43
C ILE A 13 -11.97 -2.96 -14.81
N PRO A 14 -12.87 -2.84 -15.81
CA PRO A 14 -12.64 -3.35 -17.17
C PRO A 14 -11.34 -2.79 -17.76
N LYS A 15 -10.66 -3.61 -18.57
CA LYS A 15 -9.33 -3.26 -19.12
C LYS A 15 -9.36 -1.97 -19.95
N ASP A 16 -10.40 -1.79 -20.77
CA ASP A 16 -10.58 -0.58 -21.58
C ASP A 16 -10.75 0.66 -20.70
N LYS A 17 -11.53 0.57 -19.63
CA LYS A 17 -11.76 1.68 -18.68
C LYS A 17 -10.50 1.97 -17.87
N TYR A 18 -9.83 0.93 -17.39
CA TYR A 18 -8.58 1.08 -16.64
C TYR A 18 -7.50 1.79 -17.47
N ASN A 19 -7.38 1.43 -18.76
CA ASN A 19 -6.40 2.03 -19.67
C ASN A 19 -6.86 3.36 -20.30
N SER A 20 -8.07 3.83 -20.00
CA SER A 20 -8.55 5.11 -20.52
C SER A 20 -7.69 6.27 -20.01
N PRO A 21 -7.50 7.35 -20.80
CA PRO A 21 -6.71 8.51 -20.37
C PRO A 21 -7.24 9.13 -19.07
N ALA A 22 -8.57 9.16 -18.90
CA ALA A 22 -9.20 9.71 -17.70
C ALA A 22 -8.85 8.90 -16.46
N PHE A 23 -8.91 7.56 -16.53
CA PHE A 23 -8.58 6.71 -15.41
C PHE A 23 -7.07 6.69 -15.13
N GLN A 24 -6.23 6.71 -16.16
CA GLN A 24 -4.79 6.79 -15.99
C GLN A 24 -4.36 8.11 -15.31
N LYS A 25 -5.02 9.22 -15.63
CA LYS A 25 -4.82 10.48 -14.91
C LYS A 25 -5.16 10.36 -13.42
N LEU A 26 -6.20 9.62 -13.08
CA LEU A 26 -6.60 9.38 -11.70
C LEU A 26 -5.58 8.49 -10.95
N VAL A 27 -5.24 7.33 -11.52
CA VAL A 27 -4.34 6.36 -10.83
C VAL A 27 -2.90 6.85 -10.72
N THR A 28 -2.51 7.82 -11.55
CA THR A 28 -1.18 8.44 -11.48
C THR A 28 -1.18 9.78 -10.73
N ALA A 29 -2.31 10.19 -10.16
CA ALA A 29 -2.36 11.38 -9.30
C ALA A 29 -1.54 11.17 -8.01
N PRO A 30 -1.05 12.25 -7.38
CA PRO A 30 -0.28 12.15 -6.14
C PRO A 30 -1.01 11.35 -5.06
N GLY A 31 -0.30 10.41 -4.42
CA GLY A 31 -0.86 9.53 -3.39
C GLY A 31 -1.61 8.31 -3.94
N ASN A 32 -1.87 8.23 -5.23
CA ASN A 32 -2.48 7.08 -5.86
C ASN A 32 -1.42 6.18 -6.52
N VAL A 33 -1.72 4.89 -6.58
CA VAL A 33 -0.87 3.87 -7.23
C VAL A 33 -1.73 2.97 -8.09
N PRO A 34 -1.36 2.72 -9.36
CA PRO A 34 -2.02 1.71 -10.17
C PRO A 34 -1.89 0.34 -9.50
N ASN A 35 -3.00 -0.39 -9.39
CA ASN A 35 -2.97 -1.73 -8.85
C ASN A 35 -3.57 -2.73 -9.84
N ILE A 36 -2.77 -3.73 -10.21
CA ILE A 36 -3.19 -4.88 -11.01
C ILE A 36 -2.69 -6.13 -10.30
N THR A 37 -3.60 -6.95 -9.81
CA THR A 37 -3.28 -8.16 -9.06
C THR A 37 -3.97 -9.37 -9.69
N PRO A 38 -3.28 -10.48 -9.96
CA PRO A 38 -3.93 -11.71 -10.39
C PRO A 38 -4.90 -12.19 -9.31
N ILE A 39 -6.15 -12.48 -9.70
CA ILE A 39 -7.19 -12.90 -8.74
C ILE A 39 -6.80 -14.18 -8.02
N LYS A 40 -6.08 -15.09 -8.69
CA LYS A 40 -5.58 -16.32 -8.09
C LYS A 40 -4.67 -16.11 -6.88
N ASP A 41 -4.01 -14.94 -6.80
CA ASP A 41 -3.10 -14.58 -5.72
C ASP A 41 -3.84 -13.86 -4.57
N MET A 42 -5.12 -13.50 -4.79
CA MET A 42 -5.97 -12.80 -3.83
C MET A 42 -6.72 -13.80 -2.93
N ASN A 43 -6.08 -14.26 -1.89
CA ASN A 43 -6.69 -15.23 -0.96
C ASN A 43 -7.65 -14.56 0.04
N TRP A 44 -8.78 -14.08 -0.44
CA TRP A 44 -9.80 -13.40 0.41
C TRP A 44 -10.88 -14.34 0.96
N GLY A 45 -10.74 -15.64 0.69
CA GLY A 45 -11.63 -16.67 1.21
C GLY A 45 -12.80 -16.98 0.29
N LYS A 46 -13.49 -18.10 0.60
CA LYS A 46 -14.55 -18.68 -0.24
C LYS A 46 -15.82 -17.86 -0.39
N ASN A 47 -16.02 -16.88 0.49
CA ASN A 47 -17.20 -16.02 0.45
C ASN A 47 -17.04 -14.82 -0.49
N VAL A 48 -15.89 -14.69 -1.14
CA VAL A 48 -15.61 -13.60 -2.08
C VAL A 48 -15.67 -14.13 -3.52
N LYS A 49 -16.57 -13.54 -4.30
CA LYS A 49 -16.66 -13.78 -5.74
C LYS A 49 -15.97 -12.62 -6.46
N PHE A 50 -15.10 -12.93 -7.41
CA PHE A 50 -14.51 -11.93 -8.29
C PHE A 50 -15.20 -11.95 -9.66
N ILE A 51 -15.44 -10.78 -10.22
CA ILE A 51 -15.86 -10.58 -11.61
C ILE A 51 -14.74 -9.86 -12.32
N SER A 52 -14.15 -10.51 -13.32
CA SER A 52 -13.06 -10.00 -14.15
C SER A 52 -13.13 -10.66 -15.51
N GLU A 53 -12.74 -9.95 -16.56
CA GLU A 53 -12.71 -10.43 -17.94
C GLU A 53 -11.50 -11.31 -18.26
N ASP A 54 -10.41 -11.19 -17.49
CA ASP A 54 -9.13 -11.83 -17.78
C ASP A 54 -8.39 -12.36 -16.54
N GLY A 55 -9.10 -12.52 -15.43
CA GLY A 55 -8.52 -13.02 -14.19
C GLY A 55 -7.63 -12.02 -13.44
N LEU A 56 -7.60 -10.75 -13.86
CA LEU A 56 -6.88 -9.68 -13.18
C LEU A 56 -7.85 -8.78 -12.42
N HIS A 57 -7.51 -8.45 -11.19
CA HIS A 57 -8.19 -7.41 -10.43
C HIS A 57 -7.46 -6.09 -10.65
N ARG A 58 -8.13 -5.18 -11.35
CA ARG A 58 -7.66 -3.80 -11.57
C ARG A 58 -8.39 -2.86 -10.64
N SER A 59 -7.62 -2.08 -9.93
CA SER A 59 -8.14 -1.11 -8.97
C SER A 59 -7.20 0.07 -8.80
N LEU A 60 -7.64 1.02 -8.02
CA LEU A 60 -6.81 2.08 -7.48
C LEU A 60 -6.33 1.66 -6.10
N ALA A 61 -5.04 1.73 -5.87
CA ALA A 61 -4.45 1.68 -4.54
C ALA A 61 -4.08 3.11 -4.07
N GLN A 62 -4.00 3.27 -2.78
CA GLN A 62 -3.54 4.52 -2.17
C GLN A 62 -2.34 4.23 -1.27
N VAL A 63 -1.40 5.16 -1.27
CA VAL A 63 -0.30 5.16 -0.32
C VAL A 63 -0.75 5.94 0.90
N ALA A 64 -0.72 5.29 2.04
CA ALA A 64 -0.98 5.91 3.33
C ALA A 64 0.27 5.84 4.21
N GLY A 65 0.42 6.78 5.11
CA GLY A 65 1.52 6.81 6.06
C GLY A 65 1.14 7.62 7.28
N ASP A 66 1.77 7.31 8.40
CA ASP A 66 1.60 8.09 9.62
C ASP A 66 2.51 9.32 9.58
N ALA A 67 1.90 10.49 9.78
CA ALA A 67 2.62 11.74 9.83
C ALA A 67 3.03 12.05 11.28
N VAL A 68 4.26 12.48 11.44
CA VAL A 68 4.80 12.92 12.74
C VAL A 68 5.31 14.36 12.65
N ASN A 69 5.43 15.02 13.78
CA ASN A 69 6.05 16.34 13.82
C ASN A 69 7.51 16.25 13.35
N LYS A 70 7.91 17.13 12.44
CA LYS A 70 9.29 17.18 11.93
C LYS A 70 10.36 17.35 13.01
N ASN A 71 9.98 17.92 14.15
CA ASN A 71 10.87 18.15 15.31
C ASN A 71 10.84 16.98 16.32
N MET A 72 10.16 15.87 16.01
CA MET A 72 10.25 14.66 16.83
C MET A 72 11.71 14.20 16.92
N SER A 73 12.14 13.68 18.06
CA SER A 73 13.51 13.15 18.15
C SER A 73 13.69 11.93 17.24
N ASN A 74 14.87 11.81 16.63
CA ASN A 74 15.18 10.66 15.78
C ASN A 74 15.02 9.33 16.54
N SER A 75 15.42 9.29 17.81
CA SER A 75 15.28 8.10 18.65
C SER A 75 13.81 7.70 18.81
N LEU A 76 12.90 8.64 19.05
CA LEU A 76 11.47 8.31 19.18
C LEU A 76 10.87 7.88 17.85
N ALA A 77 11.14 8.61 16.78
CA ALA A 77 10.66 8.23 15.43
C ALA A 77 11.17 6.84 15.02
N LYS A 78 12.45 6.53 15.30
CA LYS A 78 13.03 5.20 15.06
C LYS A 78 12.29 4.11 15.82
N LYS A 79 12.04 4.31 17.13
CA LYS A 79 11.31 3.34 17.96
C LYS A 79 9.88 3.12 17.48
N LEU A 80 9.16 4.18 17.13
CA LEU A 80 7.79 4.07 16.61
C LEU A 80 7.75 3.29 15.29
N THR A 81 8.65 3.61 14.37
CA THR A 81 8.74 2.91 13.08
C THR A 81 9.12 1.45 13.27
N ALA A 82 10.10 1.14 14.12
CA ALA A 82 10.49 -0.23 14.42
C ALA A 82 9.34 -1.04 15.05
N ALA A 83 8.58 -0.45 15.98
CA ALA A 83 7.39 -1.06 16.56
C ALA A 83 6.33 -1.33 15.50
N PHE A 84 6.06 -0.39 14.60
CA PHE A 84 5.14 -0.58 13.46
C PHE A 84 5.60 -1.76 12.58
N LEU A 85 6.86 -1.79 12.19
CA LEU A 85 7.43 -2.87 11.36
C LEU A 85 7.30 -4.23 12.03
N SER A 86 7.54 -4.32 13.34
CA SER A 86 7.43 -5.57 14.10
C SER A 86 6.00 -6.12 14.19
N THR A 87 4.98 -5.29 13.96
CA THR A 87 3.57 -5.72 14.01
C THR A 87 3.04 -6.29 12.71
N GLN A 88 3.77 -6.19 11.61
CA GLN A 88 3.29 -6.57 10.27
C GLN A 88 2.80 -8.01 10.19
N ASP A 89 3.57 -8.95 10.69
CA ASP A 89 3.18 -10.37 10.67
C ASP A 89 1.91 -10.63 11.46
N ALA A 90 1.77 -9.97 12.61
CA ALA A 90 0.56 -10.08 13.42
C ALA A 90 -0.66 -9.47 12.71
N MET A 91 -0.49 -8.34 12.05
CA MET A 91 -1.53 -7.70 11.24
C MET A 91 -1.93 -8.59 10.07
N ASN A 92 -0.99 -9.14 9.33
CA ASN A 92 -1.24 -10.02 8.19
C ASN A 92 -1.99 -11.31 8.62
N ARG A 93 -1.74 -11.83 9.81
CA ARG A 93 -2.46 -12.99 10.34
C ARG A 93 -3.87 -12.66 10.79
N LYS A 94 -4.08 -11.50 11.44
CA LYS A 94 -5.36 -11.15 12.06
C LYS A 94 -6.32 -10.46 11.12
N THR A 95 -5.83 -9.84 10.07
CA THR A 95 -6.62 -8.95 9.23
C THR A 95 -6.55 -9.39 7.77
N PRO A 96 -7.57 -10.09 7.24
CA PRO A 96 -7.52 -10.65 5.89
C PRO A 96 -7.19 -9.63 4.78
N TRP A 97 -7.66 -8.40 4.90
CA TRP A 97 -7.35 -7.32 3.95
C TRP A 97 -5.89 -6.86 4.02
N ALA A 98 -5.24 -7.00 5.18
CA ALA A 98 -3.85 -6.62 5.35
C ALA A 98 -2.89 -7.52 4.57
N LYS A 99 -3.30 -8.75 4.23
CA LYS A 99 -2.49 -9.68 3.42
C LYS A 99 -2.17 -9.14 2.03
N SER A 100 -3.03 -8.29 1.48
CA SER A 100 -2.81 -7.63 0.19
C SER A 100 -2.20 -6.22 0.33
N SER A 101 -2.03 -5.75 1.56
CA SER A 101 -1.41 -4.45 1.82
C SER A 101 0.09 -4.63 1.96
N LYS A 102 0.84 -3.80 1.26
CA LYS A 102 2.30 -3.78 1.33
C LYS A 102 2.73 -2.81 2.43
N TYR A 103 2.52 -3.24 3.68
CA TYR A 103 2.95 -2.44 4.82
C TYR A 103 4.46 -2.26 4.82
N ALA A 104 4.89 -1.05 5.10
CA ALA A 104 6.30 -0.66 5.15
C ALA A 104 7.06 -0.85 3.82
N GLU A 105 6.41 -1.23 2.73
CA GLU A 105 7.03 -1.09 1.42
C GLU A 105 7.03 0.37 1.03
N THR A 106 8.20 0.86 0.71
CA THR A 106 8.37 2.19 0.16
C THR A 106 8.17 2.16 -1.35
N ASP A 107 7.66 3.25 -1.89
CA ASP A 107 7.41 3.36 -3.33
C ASP A 107 8.72 3.45 -4.12
N ASP A 108 9.11 2.35 -4.75
CA ASP A 108 10.31 2.24 -5.58
C ASP A 108 10.13 2.78 -7.01
N LYS A 109 8.87 3.04 -7.40
CA LYS A 109 8.52 3.50 -8.75
C LYS A 109 8.24 5.00 -8.84
N GLN A 110 8.62 5.75 -7.81
CA GLN A 110 8.40 7.20 -7.73
C GLN A 110 6.93 7.63 -7.81
N MET A 111 6.03 6.73 -7.43
CA MET A 111 4.61 6.97 -7.27
C MET A 111 4.30 7.15 -5.77
N GLY A 112 3.10 7.43 -5.40
CA GLY A 112 2.74 7.54 -3.99
C GLY A 112 3.52 8.63 -3.25
N PHE A 113 4.50 8.30 -2.45
CA PHE A 113 5.26 9.27 -1.63
C PHE A 113 6.15 10.21 -2.43
N CYS A 114 6.74 9.73 -3.51
CA CYS A 114 7.68 10.53 -4.29
C CYS A 114 6.98 11.65 -5.07
N LYS A 115 5.84 11.35 -5.66
CA LYS A 115 5.12 12.30 -6.50
C LYS A 115 4.60 13.53 -5.73
N PRO A 116 4.03 13.42 -4.51
CA PRO A 116 3.66 14.55 -3.69
C PRO A 116 4.85 15.18 -2.93
N GLY A 117 6.06 14.66 -3.08
CA GLY A 117 7.23 15.20 -2.39
C GLY A 117 7.31 14.88 -0.89
N VAL A 118 6.61 13.84 -0.44
CA VAL A 118 6.64 13.43 0.98
C VAL A 118 8.01 12.88 1.33
N LYS A 119 8.54 13.33 2.46
CA LYS A 119 9.83 12.90 3.00
C LYS A 119 9.64 12.08 4.26
N PHE A 120 10.43 11.03 4.41
CA PHE A 120 10.48 10.27 5.65
C PHE A 120 11.25 11.02 6.73
N HIS A 121 10.81 10.85 7.96
CA HIS A 121 11.56 11.37 9.13
C HIS A 121 12.92 10.64 9.23
N PRO A 122 14.04 11.33 9.55
CA PRO A 122 15.36 10.70 9.62
C PRO A 122 15.41 9.44 10.51
N GLY A 123 14.77 9.48 11.68
CA GLY A 123 14.66 8.31 12.55
C GLY A 123 13.87 7.15 11.94
N ALA A 124 12.84 7.44 11.14
CA ALA A 124 12.13 6.39 10.42
C ALA A 124 13.01 5.75 9.34
N ILE A 125 13.82 6.55 8.64
CA ILE A 125 14.79 6.05 7.64
C ILE A 125 15.76 5.06 8.29
N GLU A 126 16.27 5.37 9.49
CA GLU A 126 17.14 4.45 10.23
C GLU A 126 16.46 3.12 10.55
N ALA A 127 15.20 3.15 11.02
CA ALA A 127 14.44 1.94 11.31
C ALA A 127 14.17 1.09 10.07
N TYR A 128 13.81 1.70 8.94
CA TYR A 128 13.66 1.00 7.67
C TYR A 128 14.97 0.34 7.21
N LYS A 129 16.09 1.08 7.33
CA LYS A 129 17.42 0.57 7.01
C LYS A 129 17.81 -0.63 7.89
N ASP A 130 17.56 -0.54 9.19
CA ASP A 130 17.81 -1.64 10.13
C ASP A 130 16.97 -2.89 9.79
N ALA A 131 15.76 -2.69 9.26
CA ALA A 131 14.88 -3.75 8.78
C ALA A 131 15.22 -4.25 7.36
N GLY A 132 16.29 -3.75 6.73
CA GLY A 132 16.67 -4.12 5.36
C GLY A 132 15.76 -3.58 4.27
N ILE A 133 14.90 -2.61 4.59
CA ILE A 133 13.94 -2.02 3.65
C ILE A 133 14.58 -0.80 2.98
N LYS A 134 14.63 -0.84 1.65
CA LYS A 134 15.18 0.26 0.85
C LYS A 134 14.18 1.40 0.73
N ILE A 135 14.61 2.59 1.06
CA ILE A 135 13.84 3.83 0.84
C ILE A 135 14.27 4.49 -0.46
N PRO A 136 13.32 4.90 -1.33
CA PRO A 136 13.67 5.61 -2.55
C PRO A 136 14.31 6.97 -2.25
N ALA A 137 15.28 7.37 -3.05
CA ALA A 137 16.03 8.61 -2.85
C ALA A 137 15.13 9.85 -2.80
N CYS A 138 14.02 9.84 -3.57
CA CYS A 138 13.05 10.94 -3.56
C CYS A 138 12.35 11.16 -2.20
N ALA A 139 12.32 10.17 -1.33
CA ALA A 139 11.67 10.22 0.00
C ALA A 139 12.66 10.52 1.14
N ILE A 140 13.94 10.66 0.83
CA ILE A 140 14.97 11.09 1.77
C ILE A 140 14.97 12.62 1.83
N PRO A 141 15.03 13.25 3.02
CA PRO A 141 15.09 14.71 3.20
C PRO A 141 16.21 15.39 2.43
#